data_8a44fd4d0ebda7047081e491d0e9c237
#
_entry.id   8a44fd4d0ebda7047081e491d0e9c237
#
_cell.length_a   1.000
_cell.length_b   1.000
_cell.length_c   1.000
_cell.angle_alpha   90.00
_cell.angle_beta   90.00
_cell.angle_gamma   90.00
#
_symmetry.space_group_name_H-M   'P 1'
#
loop_
_entity.id
_entity.type
_entity.pdbx_description
1 polymer ?
#
loop_
_entity_poly.entity_id
_entity_poly.type
_entity_poly.pdbx_seq_one_letter_code
_entity_poly.pdbx_strand_id
1 'polypeptide(L)'
;MINEKREYMSVIKSKRTQSQTEYAMNFVKMYEMVCEHISKVPKRKQKYLCIPIINIINEIHSLIYQIFDRYYKYGIRANSVRMQSEIIIEKINSLQMPLLALWNIEHTDIDKMIRLIEMLNTEIRYIAVYGGIPEEDMVYMYIFDYKAVDKMEFLKTMSALHKVVYQKAIHLPAFCRNSKGSLLISSVDSALWHVCEANRNFPINQEIYQKRTEHLSTAISILKSMQVPLFSIFNLAH
;
A
#
# COMPACT_ATOMS: atom_id res chain seq x y z
N MET A 1 12.48 37.07 22.40
CA MET A 1 12.12 36.25 21.22
C MET A 1 13.31 35.83 20.35
N ILE A 2 14.53 35.82 20.86
CA ILE A 2 15.75 35.45 20.08
C ILE A 2 16.42 34.16 20.62
N ASN A 3 15.99 33.67 21.79
CA ASN A 3 16.66 32.51 22.41
C ASN A 3 16.10 31.12 22.05
N GLU A 4 14.86 31.00 21.60
CA GLU A 4 14.29 29.69 21.22
C GLU A 4 14.88 29.10 19.93
N LYS A 5 15.41 29.95 19.01
CA LYS A 5 16.06 29.47 17.78
C LYS A 5 17.44 28.82 18.01
N ARG A 6 18.09 29.03 19.16
CA ARG A 6 19.42 28.47 19.43
C ARG A 6 19.39 27.08 20.06
N GLU A 7 18.38 26.72 20.80
CA GLU A 7 18.30 25.38 21.43
C GLU A 7 18.08 24.24 20.41
N TYR A 8 17.33 24.49 19.35
CA TYR A 8 17.19 23.50 18.26
C TYR A 8 18.46 23.33 17.40
N MET A 9 19.44 24.20 17.55
CA MET A 9 20.73 24.09 16.82
C MET A 9 21.77 23.20 17.50
N SER A 10 21.53 22.70 18.72
CA SER A 10 22.52 21.94 19.50
C SER A 10 22.52 20.41 19.26
N VAL A 11 21.58 19.90 18.46
CA VAL A 11 21.64 18.49 18.05
C VAL A 11 22.79 18.30 17.08
N ILE A 12 23.71 17.41 17.44
CA ILE A 12 24.97 17.08 16.75
C ILE A 12 24.75 17.07 15.22
N LYS A 13 25.54 17.88 14.50
CA LYS A 13 25.41 18.09 13.04
C LYS A 13 25.34 16.80 12.22
N SER A 14 26.04 15.74 12.68
CA SER A 14 26.02 14.39 12.09
C SER A 14 24.65 13.70 12.22
N LYS A 15 23.90 13.93 13.30
CA LYS A 15 22.56 13.34 13.47
C LYS A 15 21.46 14.08 12.69
N ARG A 16 21.63 15.37 12.40
CA ARG A 16 20.68 16.15 11.61
C ARG A 16 20.76 15.89 10.12
N THR A 17 21.97 15.78 9.60
CA THR A 17 22.17 15.50 8.18
C THR A 17 21.83 14.07 7.83
N GLN A 18 22.04 13.14 8.76
CA GLN A 18 21.76 11.72 8.54
C GLN A 18 20.26 11.44 8.43
N SER A 19 19.42 11.95 9.35
CA SER A 19 17.99 11.68 9.33
C SER A 19 17.26 12.29 8.11
N GLN A 20 17.69 13.47 7.64
CA GLN A 20 17.06 14.15 6.51
C GLN A 20 17.50 13.60 5.15
N THR A 21 18.75 13.16 5.02
CA THR A 21 19.25 12.51 3.82
C THR A 21 18.84 11.05 3.73
N GLU A 22 18.78 10.33 4.84
CA GLU A 22 18.37 8.92 4.85
C GLU A 22 16.93 8.73 4.37
N TYR A 23 16.01 9.58 4.81
CA TYR A 23 14.63 9.62 4.37
C TYR A 23 14.50 9.80 2.84
N ALA A 24 15.09 10.86 2.30
CA ALA A 24 15.07 11.10 0.86
C ALA A 24 15.78 9.99 0.07
N MET A 25 16.90 9.47 0.59
CA MET A 25 17.65 8.39 -0.05
C MET A 25 16.91 7.05 0.01
N ASN A 26 16.21 6.75 1.11
CA ASN A 26 15.38 5.56 1.22
C ASN A 26 14.25 5.60 0.20
N PHE A 27 13.60 6.75 0.06
CA PHE A 27 12.53 6.94 -0.92
C PHE A 27 13.02 6.76 -2.37
N VAL A 28 14.18 7.32 -2.73
CA VAL A 28 14.78 7.15 -4.06
C VAL A 28 15.07 5.68 -4.35
N LYS A 29 15.70 4.97 -3.42
CA LYS A 29 15.97 3.53 -3.56
C LYS A 29 14.69 2.71 -3.73
N MET A 30 13.67 3.03 -2.95
CA MET A 30 12.35 2.41 -3.05
C MET A 30 11.74 2.64 -4.43
N TYR A 31 11.78 3.87 -4.93
CA TYR A 31 11.30 4.21 -6.27
C TYR A 31 12.03 3.42 -7.36
N GLU A 32 13.36 3.33 -7.28
CA GLU A 32 14.18 2.55 -8.19
C GLU A 32 13.80 1.06 -8.17
N MET A 33 13.63 0.47 -6.98
CA MET A 33 13.21 -0.92 -6.84
C MET A 33 11.82 -1.17 -7.47
N VAL A 34 10.88 -0.26 -7.26
CA VAL A 34 9.55 -0.36 -7.87
C VAL A 34 9.66 -0.28 -9.38
N CYS A 35 10.42 0.67 -9.92
CA CYS A 35 10.64 0.81 -11.35
C CYS A 35 11.29 -0.46 -11.96
N GLU A 36 12.25 -1.07 -11.27
CA GLU A 36 12.87 -2.32 -11.71
C GLU A 36 11.84 -3.46 -11.81
N HIS A 37 10.95 -3.60 -10.83
CA HIS A 37 9.90 -4.63 -10.85
C HIS A 37 8.90 -4.38 -11.99
N ILE A 38 8.45 -3.14 -12.12
CA ILE A 38 7.45 -2.72 -13.12
C ILE A 38 7.97 -2.86 -14.54
N SER A 39 9.25 -2.56 -14.79
CA SER A 39 9.87 -2.65 -16.12
C SER A 39 9.84 -4.04 -16.72
N LYS A 40 9.76 -5.07 -15.89
CA LYS A 40 9.70 -6.49 -16.30
C LYS A 40 8.30 -6.96 -16.63
N VAL A 41 7.28 -6.18 -16.29
CA VAL A 41 5.87 -6.54 -16.52
C VAL A 41 5.54 -6.37 -18.01
N PRO A 42 4.90 -7.35 -18.66
CA PRO A 42 4.47 -7.25 -20.06
C PRO A 42 3.57 -6.02 -20.28
N LYS A 43 3.80 -5.25 -21.37
CA LYS A 43 3.08 -3.99 -21.68
C LYS A 43 1.55 -4.11 -21.55
N ARG A 44 0.97 -5.23 -21.95
CA ARG A 44 -0.47 -5.48 -21.87
C ARG A 44 -1.02 -5.44 -20.45
N LYS A 45 -0.19 -5.83 -19.46
CA LYS A 45 -0.56 -5.90 -18.04
C LYS A 45 -0.20 -4.62 -17.28
N GLN A 46 0.73 -3.81 -17.80
CA GLN A 46 1.22 -2.60 -17.12
C GLN A 46 0.10 -1.64 -16.74
N LYS A 47 -0.93 -1.48 -17.58
CA LYS A 47 -2.06 -0.58 -17.30
C LYS A 47 -2.77 -0.89 -15.98
N TYR A 48 -2.88 -2.16 -15.62
CA TYR A 48 -3.66 -2.60 -14.46
C TYR A 48 -2.78 -2.90 -13.24
N LEU A 49 -1.54 -3.36 -13.46
CA LEU A 49 -0.64 -3.72 -12.37
C LEU A 49 0.34 -2.61 -12.01
N CYS A 50 0.81 -1.86 -13.00
CA CYS A 50 1.91 -0.93 -12.81
C CYS A 50 1.44 0.51 -12.63
N ILE A 51 0.46 0.97 -13.42
CA ILE A 51 -0.01 2.35 -13.36
C ILE A 51 -0.55 2.72 -11.97
N PRO A 52 -1.37 1.89 -11.28
CA PRO A 52 -1.80 2.19 -9.92
C PRO A 52 -0.62 2.39 -8.96
N ILE A 53 0.39 1.53 -9.02
CA ILE A 53 1.59 1.63 -8.18
C ILE A 53 2.34 2.93 -8.47
N ILE A 54 2.59 3.23 -9.75
CA ILE A 54 3.29 4.45 -10.17
C ILE A 54 2.56 5.69 -9.70
N ASN A 55 1.23 5.74 -9.86
CA ASN A 55 0.44 6.88 -9.45
C ASN A 55 0.52 7.13 -7.95
N ILE A 56 0.35 6.09 -7.14
CA ILE A 56 0.45 6.19 -5.68
C ILE A 56 1.86 6.66 -5.27
N ILE A 57 2.91 6.10 -5.86
CA ILE A 57 4.30 6.49 -5.53
C ILE A 57 4.58 7.93 -5.94
N ASN A 58 4.09 8.38 -7.09
CA ASN A 58 4.23 9.77 -7.51
C ASN A 58 3.47 10.73 -6.58
N GLU A 59 2.28 10.34 -6.09
CA GLU A 59 1.54 11.11 -5.08
C GLU A 59 2.32 11.18 -3.76
N ILE A 60 2.85 10.06 -3.27
CA ILE A 60 3.69 10.01 -2.07
C ILE A 60 4.89 10.95 -2.25
N HIS A 61 5.60 10.86 -3.37
CA HIS A 61 6.75 11.71 -3.66
C HIS A 61 6.38 13.20 -3.61
N SER A 62 5.28 13.57 -4.25
CA SER A 62 4.80 14.95 -4.25
C SER A 62 4.48 15.45 -2.84
N LEU A 63 3.81 14.64 -2.02
CA LEU A 63 3.45 14.97 -0.64
C LEU A 63 4.69 15.12 0.24
N ILE A 64 5.63 14.19 0.13
CA ILE A 64 6.92 14.23 0.84
C ILE A 64 7.67 15.53 0.51
N TYR A 65 7.77 15.87 -0.78
CA TYR A 65 8.43 17.09 -1.23
C TYR A 65 7.72 18.34 -0.71
N GLN A 66 6.38 18.36 -0.68
CA GLN A 66 5.61 19.48 -0.14
C GLN A 66 5.84 19.68 1.36
N ILE A 67 5.89 18.61 2.15
CA ILE A 67 6.23 18.72 3.58
C ILE A 67 7.62 19.30 3.74
N PHE A 68 8.58 18.79 2.98
CA PHE A 68 9.97 19.21 3.05
C PHE A 68 10.13 20.69 2.71
N ASP A 69 9.58 21.13 1.58
CA ASP A 69 9.65 22.52 1.12
C ASP A 69 8.98 23.50 2.09
N ARG A 70 7.80 23.14 2.61
CA ARG A 70 7.06 23.98 3.56
C ARG A 70 7.76 24.10 4.91
N TYR A 71 8.30 22.99 5.42
CA TYR A 71 9.03 22.99 6.69
C TYR A 71 10.26 23.91 6.64
N TYR A 72 11.03 23.84 5.57
CA TYR A 72 12.23 24.66 5.43
C TYR A 72 11.95 26.14 5.16
N LYS A 73 10.94 26.45 4.38
CA LYS A 73 10.66 27.83 3.96
C LYS A 73 9.81 28.61 4.98
N TYR A 74 8.90 27.98 5.67
CA TYR A 74 7.82 28.68 6.38
C TYR A 74 7.70 28.36 7.87
N GLY A 75 8.45 27.43 8.43
CA GLY A 75 8.40 27.07 9.84
C GLY A 75 6.99 26.62 10.26
N ILE A 76 6.49 25.56 9.65
CA ILE A 76 5.08 25.16 9.76
C ILE A 76 4.68 24.76 11.19
N ARG A 77 3.42 25.04 11.53
CA ARG A 77 2.77 24.57 12.77
C ARG A 77 2.73 23.03 12.79
N ALA A 78 3.12 22.45 13.92
CA ALA A 78 3.24 21.01 14.14
C ALA A 78 2.00 20.19 13.68
N ASN A 79 0.80 20.74 13.88
CA ASN A 79 -0.45 20.05 13.50
C ASN A 79 -0.60 19.82 11.99
N SER A 80 -0.09 20.72 11.14
CA SER A 80 -0.19 20.52 9.68
C SER A 80 0.82 19.49 9.18
N VAL A 81 1.97 19.36 9.83
CA VAL A 81 2.96 18.33 9.53
C VAL A 81 2.43 16.97 9.91
N ARG A 82 1.82 16.82 11.09
CA ARG A 82 1.19 15.58 11.54
C ARG A 82 0.13 15.10 10.56
N MET A 83 -0.82 15.94 10.22
CA MET A 83 -1.90 15.58 9.29
C MET A 83 -1.35 15.15 7.90
N GLN A 84 -0.34 15.84 7.39
CA GLN A 84 0.27 15.46 6.11
C GLN A 84 1.06 14.14 6.23
N SER A 85 1.72 13.90 7.36
CA SER A 85 2.40 12.63 7.64
C SER A 85 1.42 11.46 7.70
N GLU A 86 0.28 11.64 8.34
CA GLU A 86 -0.81 10.65 8.38
C GLU A 86 -1.31 10.30 6.96
N ILE A 87 -1.52 11.31 6.11
CA ILE A 87 -1.91 11.10 4.70
C ILE A 87 -0.84 10.31 3.92
N ILE A 88 0.44 10.62 4.11
CA ILE A 88 1.52 9.89 3.43
C ILE A 88 1.56 8.45 3.90
N ILE A 89 1.43 8.20 5.19
CA ILE A 89 1.41 6.84 5.75
C ILE A 89 0.24 6.05 5.18
N GLU A 90 -0.95 6.64 5.10
CA GLU A 90 -2.12 6.02 4.46
C GLU A 90 -1.85 5.68 2.98
N LYS A 91 -1.22 6.61 2.25
CA LYS A 91 -0.84 6.38 0.84
C LYS A 91 0.19 5.26 0.70
N ILE A 92 1.19 5.20 1.57
CA ILE A 92 2.16 4.09 1.57
C ILE A 92 1.44 2.76 1.83
N ASN A 93 0.55 2.71 2.83
CA ASN A 93 -0.23 1.51 3.12
C ASN A 93 -1.14 1.09 1.96
N SER A 94 -1.64 2.04 1.16
CA SER A 94 -2.46 1.75 -0.02
C SER A 94 -1.70 1.05 -1.15
N LEU A 95 -0.34 1.07 -1.13
CA LEU A 95 0.48 0.29 -2.06
C LEU A 95 0.41 -1.22 -1.82
N GLN A 96 0.00 -1.67 -0.64
CA GLN A 96 0.02 -3.09 -0.26
C GLN A 96 -0.75 -3.95 -1.26
N MET A 97 -1.95 -3.55 -1.64
CA MET A 97 -2.78 -4.34 -2.54
C MET A 97 -2.26 -4.37 -3.98
N PRO A 98 -1.89 -3.24 -4.60
CA PRO A 98 -1.25 -3.25 -5.91
C PRO A 98 0.05 -4.06 -5.96
N LEU A 99 0.88 -3.99 -4.91
CA LEU A 99 2.10 -4.80 -4.83
C LEU A 99 1.82 -6.29 -4.70
N LEU A 100 0.82 -6.65 -3.88
CA LEU A 100 0.36 -8.03 -3.75
C LEU A 100 -0.20 -8.56 -5.08
N ALA A 101 -0.98 -7.74 -5.81
CA ALA A 101 -1.47 -8.07 -7.14
C ALA A 101 -0.32 -8.31 -8.13
N LEU A 102 0.67 -7.42 -8.13
CA LEU A 102 1.86 -7.56 -8.97
C LEU A 102 2.61 -8.87 -8.68
N TRP A 103 2.87 -9.17 -7.42
CA TRP A 103 3.50 -10.42 -7.02
C TRP A 103 2.69 -11.64 -7.44
N ASN A 104 1.41 -11.65 -7.16
CA ASN A 104 0.54 -12.81 -7.34
C ASN A 104 0.35 -13.16 -8.84
N ILE A 105 0.36 -12.15 -9.72
CA ILE A 105 0.10 -12.33 -11.15
C ILE A 105 1.37 -12.53 -11.95
N GLU A 106 2.45 -11.83 -11.61
CA GLU A 106 3.71 -11.87 -12.36
C GLU A 106 4.76 -12.78 -11.72
N HIS A 107 4.47 -13.37 -10.55
CA HIS A 107 5.41 -14.19 -9.80
C HIS A 107 6.76 -13.50 -9.63
N THR A 108 6.71 -12.20 -9.28
CA THR A 108 7.91 -11.43 -9.01
C THR A 108 8.70 -12.06 -7.87
N ASP A 109 10.00 -11.80 -7.86
CA ASP A 109 10.91 -12.30 -6.83
C ASP A 109 10.40 -11.89 -5.42
N ILE A 110 10.04 -12.90 -4.62
CA ILE A 110 9.44 -12.72 -3.30
C ILE A 110 10.38 -12.00 -2.33
N ASP A 111 11.68 -12.29 -2.39
CA ASP A 111 12.65 -11.68 -1.48
C ASP A 111 12.81 -10.19 -1.80
N LYS A 112 12.75 -9.82 -3.07
CA LYS A 112 12.75 -8.41 -3.49
C LYS A 112 11.48 -7.71 -3.07
N MET A 113 10.32 -8.37 -3.14
CA MET A 113 9.05 -7.81 -2.70
C MET A 113 9.04 -7.59 -1.18
N ILE A 114 9.54 -8.55 -0.41
CA ILE A 114 9.68 -8.41 1.04
C ILE A 114 10.58 -7.21 1.37
N ARG A 115 11.75 -7.11 0.74
CA ARG A 115 12.66 -5.96 0.94
C ARG A 115 11.99 -4.63 0.62
N LEU A 116 11.19 -4.57 -0.44
CA LEU A 116 10.44 -3.35 -0.80
C LEU A 116 9.45 -2.98 0.30
N ILE A 117 8.70 -3.94 0.85
CA ILE A 117 7.77 -3.71 1.95
C ILE A 117 8.51 -3.27 3.23
N GLU A 118 9.65 -3.87 3.53
CA GLU A 118 10.50 -3.45 4.65
C GLU A 118 10.99 -2.01 4.49
N MET A 119 11.38 -1.62 3.28
CA MET A 119 11.77 -0.23 2.98
C MET A 119 10.59 0.73 3.12
N LEU A 120 9.39 0.35 2.67
CA LEU A 120 8.16 1.13 2.84
C LEU A 120 7.81 1.28 4.33
N ASN A 121 7.93 0.22 5.13
CA ASN A 121 7.72 0.27 6.57
C ASN A 121 8.77 1.16 7.27
N THR A 122 10.00 1.14 6.81
CA THR A 122 11.05 2.04 7.29
C THR A 122 10.70 3.50 6.98
N GLU A 123 10.16 3.77 5.80
CA GLU A 123 9.69 5.10 5.39
C GLU A 123 8.51 5.56 6.25
N ILE A 124 7.54 4.69 6.52
CA ILE A 124 6.44 4.97 7.46
C ILE A 124 6.99 5.42 8.81
N ARG A 125 7.99 4.70 9.35
CA ARG A 125 8.61 5.03 10.63
C ARG A 125 9.27 6.41 10.61
N TYR A 126 10.01 6.74 9.56
CA TYR A 126 10.63 8.06 9.42
C TYR A 126 9.59 9.18 9.34
N ILE A 127 8.55 8.99 8.55
CA ILE A 127 7.47 9.96 8.38
C ILE A 127 6.68 10.14 9.68
N ALA A 128 6.42 9.07 10.40
CA ALA A 128 5.71 9.11 11.68
C ALA A 128 6.52 9.86 12.75
N VAL A 129 7.82 9.55 12.88
CA VAL A 129 8.72 10.28 13.80
C VAL A 129 8.77 11.76 13.45
N TYR A 130 8.84 12.09 12.15
CA TYR A 130 8.85 13.47 11.67
C TYR A 130 7.53 14.19 11.94
N GLY A 131 6.40 13.50 11.78
CA GLY A 131 5.05 14.01 12.07
C GLY A 131 4.68 14.03 13.55
N GLY A 132 5.54 13.53 14.44
CA GLY A 132 5.22 13.39 15.87
C GLY A 132 4.05 12.42 16.10
N ILE A 133 3.95 11.38 15.30
CA ILE A 133 2.93 10.33 15.44
C ILE A 133 3.49 9.28 16.43
N PRO A 134 2.77 8.97 17.54
CA PRO A 134 3.18 7.95 18.48
C PRO A 134 3.32 6.58 17.84
N GLU A 135 4.22 5.74 18.36
CA GLU A 135 4.48 4.42 17.77
C GLU A 135 3.26 3.49 17.83
N GLU A 136 2.44 3.64 18.88
CA GLU A 136 1.18 2.91 19.07
C GLU A 136 0.11 3.26 18.04
N ASP A 137 0.18 4.46 17.43
CA ASP A 137 -0.74 4.93 16.39
C ASP A 137 -0.26 4.55 14.97
N MET A 138 0.96 3.97 14.83
CA MET A 138 1.52 3.63 13.54
C MET A 138 0.90 2.38 12.95
N VAL A 139 0.44 2.51 11.70
CA VAL A 139 -0.01 1.38 10.90
C VAL A 139 1.05 1.06 9.86
N TYR A 140 1.68 -0.09 10.01
CA TYR A 140 2.68 -0.58 9.06
C TYR A 140 2.03 -1.48 8.00
N MET A 141 2.64 -1.51 6.81
CA MET A 141 2.31 -2.52 5.81
C MET A 141 2.59 -3.91 6.38
N TYR A 142 1.65 -4.81 6.19
CA TYR A 142 1.82 -6.19 6.60
C TYR A 142 2.89 -6.85 5.71
N ILE A 143 3.95 -7.32 6.36
CA ILE A 143 4.88 -8.22 5.70
C ILE A 143 4.16 -9.56 5.57
N PHE A 144 3.60 -9.79 4.40
CA PHE A 144 2.97 -11.06 4.09
C PHE A 144 4.04 -12.14 4.21
N ASP A 145 3.84 -13.09 5.12
CA ASP A 145 4.57 -14.33 5.00
C ASP A 145 4.02 -15.08 3.79
N TYR A 146 4.53 -14.71 2.63
CA TYR A 146 4.15 -15.30 1.36
C TYR A 146 4.40 -16.80 1.33
N LYS A 147 5.31 -17.32 2.19
CA LYS A 147 5.52 -18.75 2.40
C LYS A 147 4.42 -19.36 3.27
N ALA A 148 3.76 -18.57 4.11
CA ALA A 148 2.62 -19.01 4.93
C ALA A 148 1.30 -18.96 4.16
N VAL A 149 1.18 -18.22 3.05
CA VAL A 149 -0.02 -18.22 2.20
C VAL A 149 -0.36 -19.65 1.77
N ASP A 150 0.65 -20.44 1.42
CA ASP A 150 0.45 -21.85 1.06
C ASP A 150 -0.02 -22.73 2.22
N LYS A 151 0.15 -22.29 3.46
CA LYS A 151 -0.26 -23.02 4.67
C LYS A 151 -1.66 -22.63 5.16
N MET A 152 -2.20 -21.51 4.69
CA MET A 152 -3.50 -20.99 5.11
C MET A 152 -4.51 -21.12 3.97
N GLU A 153 -5.36 -22.16 4.02
CA GLU A 153 -6.27 -22.53 2.93
C GLU A 153 -7.14 -21.34 2.45
N PHE A 154 -7.65 -20.53 3.36
CA PHE A 154 -8.48 -19.36 2.98
C PHE A 154 -7.69 -18.25 2.27
N LEU A 155 -6.43 -17.99 2.66
CA LEU A 155 -5.56 -17.04 1.95
C LEU A 155 -5.16 -17.57 0.58
N LYS A 156 -4.85 -18.85 0.50
CA LYS A 156 -4.54 -19.54 -0.75
C LYS A 156 -5.71 -19.47 -1.73
N THR A 157 -6.92 -19.77 -1.25
CA THR A 157 -8.14 -19.70 -2.06
C THR A 157 -8.41 -18.26 -2.52
N MET A 158 -8.27 -17.28 -1.63
CA MET A 158 -8.48 -15.88 -1.96
C MET A 158 -7.43 -15.35 -2.94
N SER A 159 -6.18 -15.74 -2.77
CA SER A 159 -5.08 -15.41 -3.69
C SER A 159 -5.29 -16.03 -5.08
N ALA A 160 -5.77 -17.27 -5.13
CA ALA A 160 -6.13 -17.91 -6.39
C ALA A 160 -7.29 -17.20 -7.10
N LEU A 161 -8.34 -16.82 -6.36
CA LEU A 161 -9.46 -16.03 -6.89
C LEU A 161 -8.98 -14.69 -7.43
N HIS A 162 -8.18 -13.97 -6.66
CA HIS A 162 -7.58 -12.70 -7.07
C HIS A 162 -6.84 -12.83 -8.40
N LYS A 163 -5.97 -13.82 -8.54
CA LYS A 163 -5.24 -14.12 -9.77
C LYS A 163 -6.17 -14.39 -10.95
N VAL A 164 -7.20 -15.21 -10.76
CA VAL A 164 -8.17 -15.56 -11.81
C VAL A 164 -8.94 -14.31 -12.27
N VAL A 165 -9.42 -13.49 -11.33
CA VAL A 165 -10.16 -12.25 -11.66
C VAL A 165 -9.29 -11.31 -12.49
N TYR A 166 -8.06 -11.06 -12.08
CA TYR A 166 -7.12 -10.22 -12.83
C TYR A 166 -6.88 -10.77 -14.23
N GLN A 167 -6.54 -12.06 -14.35
CA GLN A 167 -6.28 -12.70 -15.64
C GLN A 167 -7.48 -12.58 -16.59
N LYS A 168 -8.69 -12.80 -16.08
CA LYS A 168 -9.90 -12.71 -16.89
C LYS A 168 -10.24 -11.26 -17.23
N ALA A 169 -10.16 -10.33 -16.29
CA ALA A 169 -10.45 -8.92 -16.50
C ALA A 169 -9.55 -8.28 -17.55
N ILE A 170 -8.25 -8.61 -17.58
CA ILE A 170 -7.29 -8.10 -18.58
C ILE A 170 -7.64 -8.54 -19.99
N HIS A 171 -8.27 -9.70 -20.16
CA HIS A 171 -8.63 -10.27 -21.46
C HIS A 171 -10.00 -9.82 -21.98
N LEU A 172 -10.79 -9.10 -21.18
CA LEU A 172 -12.07 -8.55 -21.63
C LEU A 172 -11.90 -7.56 -22.79
N PRO A 173 -12.92 -7.41 -23.67
CA PRO A 173 -12.99 -6.32 -24.63
C PRO A 173 -12.82 -4.95 -23.95
N ALA A 174 -12.25 -3.98 -24.66
CA ALA A 174 -11.83 -2.69 -24.07
C ALA A 174 -12.94 -1.98 -23.27
N PHE A 175 -14.17 -1.97 -23.80
CA PHE A 175 -15.31 -1.37 -23.12
C PHE A 175 -15.65 -2.10 -21.81
N CYS A 176 -15.81 -3.41 -21.85
CA CYS A 176 -16.11 -4.22 -20.65
C CYS A 176 -14.97 -4.18 -19.63
N ARG A 177 -13.73 -4.15 -20.11
CA ARG A 177 -12.53 -4.10 -19.30
C ARG A 177 -12.42 -2.78 -18.52
N ASN A 178 -12.70 -1.64 -19.15
CA ASN A 178 -12.61 -0.34 -18.51
C ASN A 178 -13.76 -0.04 -17.54
N SER A 179 -14.89 -0.72 -17.67
CA SER A 179 -16.05 -0.58 -16.80
C SER A 179 -16.17 -1.72 -15.80
N LYS A 180 -16.61 -2.88 -16.23
CA LYS A 180 -16.88 -4.04 -15.39
C LYS A 180 -15.60 -4.75 -14.90
N GLY A 181 -14.57 -4.80 -15.76
CA GLY A 181 -13.27 -5.40 -15.41
C GLY A 181 -12.56 -4.64 -14.32
N SER A 182 -12.53 -3.30 -14.38
CA SER A 182 -11.94 -2.48 -13.32
C SER A 182 -12.71 -2.59 -12.00
N LEU A 183 -14.04 -2.67 -12.06
CA LEU A 183 -14.86 -2.89 -10.87
C LEU A 183 -14.59 -4.26 -10.22
N LEU A 184 -14.46 -5.32 -11.02
CA LEU A 184 -14.10 -6.65 -10.49
C LEU A 184 -12.72 -6.66 -9.85
N ILE A 185 -11.73 -6.01 -10.47
CA ILE A 185 -10.38 -5.89 -9.93
C ILE A 185 -10.43 -5.15 -8.58
N SER A 186 -11.03 -3.98 -8.52
CA SER A 186 -11.11 -3.22 -7.27
C SER A 186 -11.88 -3.96 -6.17
N SER A 187 -12.91 -4.72 -6.53
CA SER A 187 -13.65 -5.54 -5.56
C SER A 187 -12.82 -6.69 -5.02
N VAL A 188 -12.11 -7.42 -5.87
CA VAL A 188 -11.27 -8.53 -5.41
C VAL A 188 -10.07 -8.05 -4.61
N ASP A 189 -9.48 -6.88 -4.94
CA ASP A 189 -8.43 -6.24 -4.16
C ASP A 189 -8.94 -5.90 -2.76
N SER A 190 -10.11 -5.26 -2.68
CA SER A 190 -10.73 -4.91 -1.40
C SER A 190 -11.07 -6.15 -0.57
N ALA A 191 -11.63 -7.20 -1.18
CA ALA A 191 -11.93 -8.45 -0.48
C ALA A 191 -10.65 -9.11 0.06
N LEU A 192 -9.60 -9.17 -0.74
CA LEU A 192 -8.31 -9.72 -0.32
C LEU A 192 -7.70 -8.90 0.82
N TRP A 193 -7.78 -7.57 0.75
CA TRP A 193 -7.33 -6.70 1.83
C TRP A 193 -8.04 -7.01 3.15
N HIS A 194 -9.37 -7.12 3.15
CA HIS A 194 -10.13 -7.46 4.34
C HIS A 194 -9.78 -8.86 4.88
N VAL A 195 -9.54 -9.83 4.02
CA VAL A 195 -9.08 -11.16 4.44
C VAL A 195 -7.70 -11.08 5.11
N CYS A 196 -6.80 -10.26 4.57
CA CYS A 196 -5.48 -10.04 5.13
C CYS A 196 -5.54 -9.35 6.51
N GLU A 197 -6.37 -8.30 6.63
CA GLU A 197 -6.58 -7.61 7.91
C GLU A 197 -7.23 -8.53 8.96
N ALA A 198 -8.18 -9.37 8.56
CA ALA A 198 -8.75 -10.37 9.46
C ALA A 198 -7.69 -11.37 9.95
N ASN A 199 -6.74 -11.75 9.09
CA ASN A 199 -5.65 -12.64 9.48
C ASN A 199 -4.63 -11.95 10.41
N ARG A 200 -4.39 -10.64 10.21
CA ARG A 200 -3.53 -9.83 11.06
C ARG A 200 -4.08 -9.70 12.49
N ASN A 201 -5.40 -9.63 12.62
CA ASN A 201 -6.09 -9.53 13.89
C ASN A 201 -6.28 -10.92 14.53
N PHE A 202 -5.22 -11.48 15.12
CA PHE A 202 -5.33 -12.75 15.83
C PHE A 202 -6.19 -12.59 17.10
N PRO A 203 -7.23 -13.41 17.32
CA PRO A 203 -8.26 -13.17 18.34
C PRO A 203 -7.77 -13.50 19.75
N ILE A 204 -7.04 -12.59 20.37
CA ILE A 204 -6.55 -12.73 21.75
C ILE A 204 -7.52 -12.17 22.80
N ASN A 205 -8.47 -11.33 22.38
CA ASN A 205 -9.53 -10.77 23.22
C ASN A 205 -10.79 -10.51 22.39
N GLN A 206 -11.89 -10.13 23.07
CA GLN A 206 -13.21 -9.93 22.45
C GLN A 206 -13.21 -8.78 21.43
N GLU A 207 -12.50 -7.71 21.67
CA GLU A 207 -12.41 -6.56 20.75
C GLU A 207 -11.74 -6.95 19.43
N ILE A 208 -10.61 -7.63 19.51
CA ILE A 208 -9.88 -8.11 18.33
C ILE A 208 -10.69 -9.17 17.59
N TYR A 209 -11.42 -10.03 18.32
CA TYR A 209 -12.35 -10.97 17.70
C TYR A 209 -13.44 -10.27 16.90
N GLN A 210 -14.02 -9.19 17.41
CA GLN A 210 -15.01 -8.38 16.69
C GLN A 210 -14.42 -7.76 15.43
N LYS A 211 -13.26 -7.09 15.54
CA LYS A 211 -12.55 -6.51 14.37
C LYS A 211 -12.29 -7.55 13.28
N ARG A 212 -11.81 -8.74 13.67
CA ARG A 212 -11.62 -9.85 12.74
C ARG A 212 -12.92 -10.26 12.05
N THR A 213 -13.99 -10.39 12.81
CA THR A 213 -15.30 -10.80 12.30
C THR A 213 -15.88 -9.76 11.34
N GLU A 214 -15.72 -8.46 11.63
CA GLU A 214 -16.11 -7.36 10.76
C GLU A 214 -15.37 -7.41 9.42
N HIS A 215 -14.05 -7.60 9.43
CA HIS A 215 -13.27 -7.74 8.21
C HIS A 215 -13.71 -8.96 7.37
N LEU A 216 -13.90 -10.12 7.98
CA LEU A 216 -14.38 -11.31 7.27
C LEU A 216 -15.78 -11.13 6.69
N SER A 217 -16.69 -10.50 7.46
CA SER A 217 -18.06 -10.19 7.03
C SER A 217 -18.05 -9.22 5.84
N THR A 218 -17.20 -8.20 5.88
CA THR A 218 -17.03 -7.24 4.79
C THR A 218 -16.48 -7.92 3.54
N ALA A 219 -15.45 -8.77 3.67
CA ALA A 219 -14.92 -9.54 2.55
C ALA A 219 -15.99 -10.41 1.88
N ILE A 220 -16.80 -11.11 2.68
CA ILE A 220 -17.91 -11.94 2.18
C ILE A 220 -18.95 -11.08 1.43
N SER A 221 -19.30 -9.91 1.97
CA SER A 221 -20.23 -8.98 1.33
C SER A 221 -19.72 -8.51 -0.03
N ILE A 222 -18.43 -8.13 -0.09
CA ILE A 222 -17.79 -7.71 -1.33
C ILE A 222 -17.79 -8.85 -2.36
N LEU A 223 -17.40 -10.06 -1.96
CA LEU A 223 -17.40 -11.22 -2.85
C LEU A 223 -18.80 -11.53 -3.40
N LYS A 224 -19.84 -11.41 -2.56
CA LYS A 224 -21.24 -11.54 -3.01
C LYS A 224 -21.61 -10.46 -4.02
N SER A 225 -21.19 -9.21 -3.81
CA SER A 225 -21.48 -8.11 -4.74
C SER A 225 -20.85 -8.28 -6.11
N MET A 226 -19.73 -9.02 -6.22
CA MET A 226 -19.07 -9.31 -7.49
C MET A 226 -19.93 -10.16 -8.45
N GLN A 227 -20.97 -10.84 -7.96
CA GLN A 227 -21.87 -11.61 -8.81
C GLN A 227 -22.53 -10.74 -9.88
N VAL A 228 -22.89 -9.49 -9.54
CA VAL A 228 -23.58 -8.58 -10.47
C VAL A 228 -22.71 -8.22 -11.67
N PRO A 229 -21.47 -7.70 -11.52
CA PRO A 229 -20.62 -7.42 -12.65
C PRO A 229 -20.20 -8.67 -13.41
N LEU A 230 -20.01 -9.83 -12.76
CA LEU A 230 -19.72 -11.11 -13.42
C LEU A 230 -20.88 -11.53 -14.33
N PHE A 231 -22.11 -11.49 -13.83
CA PHE A 231 -23.30 -11.80 -14.63
C PHE A 231 -23.46 -10.85 -15.80
N SER A 232 -23.21 -9.56 -15.60
CA SER A 232 -23.24 -8.56 -16.69
C SER A 232 -22.20 -8.86 -17.78
N ILE A 233 -20.99 -9.29 -17.41
CA ILE A 233 -19.95 -9.67 -18.38
C ILE A 233 -20.37 -10.92 -19.15
N PHE A 234 -20.92 -11.91 -18.45
CA PHE A 234 -21.39 -13.14 -19.09
C PHE A 234 -22.46 -12.86 -20.15
N ASN A 235 -23.43 -12.01 -19.85
CA ASN A 235 -24.51 -11.63 -20.79
C ASN A 235 -24.03 -10.76 -21.97
N LEU A 236 -22.89 -10.05 -21.81
CA LEU A 236 -22.32 -9.23 -22.89
C LEU A 236 -21.35 -10.00 -23.78
N ALA A 237 -20.90 -11.17 -23.34
CA ALA A 237 -19.93 -12.02 -24.07
C ALA A 237 -20.61 -13.11 -24.93
N HIS A 238 -21.91 -13.27 -24.77
CA HIS A 238 -22.76 -14.18 -25.53
C HIS A 238 -23.87 -13.39 -26.26
#